data_75a754c0d153dc17ac41047bfd3f450b
#
_entry.id   75a754c0d153dc17ac41047bfd3f450b
#
_cell.length_a   1.000
_cell.length_b   1.000
_cell.length_c   1.000
_cell.angle_alpha   90.00
_cell.angle_beta   90.00
_cell.angle_gamma   90.00
#
_symmetry.space_group_name_H-M   'P 1'
#
loop_
_entity.id
_entity.type
_entity.pdbx_description
1 polymer ?
#
loop_
_entity_poly.entity_id
_entity_poly.type
_entity_poly.pdbx_seq_one_letter_code
_entity_poly.pdbx_strand_id
1 'polypeptide(L)'
;MTLKNIANSIKYTLREITEKPLIYLEDQIVTKKIDQKITPIVYQTWLEKYFGKTHFKSLKKFRSLNPDLSFKIFTDKDMEDYMKNNWKNNSIYEVFKNSLVGPLKTDIFRYCILYERGGYYFDISRGCKVPLNNLHDQDTRMIISNEDTECYFPPTDQKILNLKKPFNHFLQWGLAFEKNHKFLELLLNEIVNSYPLFKGKVFDNPKLAILNFTGPGMYTYVMRNYLTRYGLNGVKELDIKLDNQGIFKIKGSQFRYHKIKSYTYLKNAKICD
;
A
#
# COMPACT_ATOMS: atom_id res chain seq x y z
N MET A 1 -13.50 3.98 -32.84
CA MET A 1 -13.73 3.15 -31.65
C MET A 1 -13.84 1.72 -32.12
N THR A 2 -12.96 0.80 -31.72
CA THR A 2 -12.96 -0.58 -32.23
C THR A 2 -14.10 -1.38 -31.60
N LEU A 3 -14.68 -2.38 -32.30
CA LEU A 3 -15.70 -3.31 -31.80
C LEU A 3 -15.32 -3.94 -30.44
N LYS A 4 -14.04 -4.18 -30.24
CA LYS A 4 -13.47 -4.69 -28.96
C LYS A 4 -13.65 -3.68 -27.80
N ASN A 5 -13.52 -2.37 -28.10
CA ASN A 5 -13.73 -1.32 -27.10
C ASN A 5 -15.20 -1.16 -26.71
N ILE A 6 -16.11 -1.33 -27.70
CA ILE A 6 -17.56 -1.29 -27.46
C ILE A 6 -17.99 -2.50 -26.62
N ALA A 7 -17.55 -3.72 -26.98
CA ALA A 7 -17.85 -4.92 -26.24
C ALA A 7 -17.33 -4.85 -24.79
N ASN A 8 -16.12 -4.32 -24.58
CA ASN A 8 -15.58 -4.12 -23.23
C ASN A 8 -16.40 -3.07 -22.46
N SER A 9 -16.80 -1.96 -23.07
CA SER A 9 -17.62 -0.93 -22.43
C SER A 9 -18.97 -1.51 -21.98
N ILE A 10 -19.66 -2.26 -22.86
CA ILE A 10 -20.93 -2.93 -22.53
C ILE A 10 -20.74 -3.93 -21.36
N LYS A 11 -19.69 -4.74 -21.42
CA LYS A 11 -19.36 -5.71 -20.35
C LYS A 11 -19.09 -5.03 -19.01
N TYR A 12 -18.43 -3.86 -19.00
CA TYR A 12 -18.20 -3.07 -17.79
C TYR A 12 -19.50 -2.48 -17.25
N THR A 13 -20.34 -1.92 -18.12
CA THR A 13 -21.64 -1.35 -17.73
C THR A 13 -22.57 -2.41 -17.16
N LEU A 14 -22.70 -3.57 -17.80
CA LEU A 14 -23.53 -4.68 -17.30
C LEU A 14 -23.04 -5.18 -15.94
N ARG A 15 -21.73 -5.29 -15.75
CA ARG A 15 -21.16 -5.70 -14.47
C ARG A 15 -21.33 -4.64 -13.39
N GLU A 16 -21.24 -3.36 -13.71
CA GLU A 16 -21.52 -2.27 -12.77
C GLU A 16 -22.99 -2.34 -12.26
N ILE A 17 -23.93 -2.67 -13.15
CA ILE A 17 -25.34 -2.87 -12.80
C ILE A 17 -25.49 -4.08 -11.86
N THR A 18 -24.81 -5.20 -12.13
CA THR A 18 -24.89 -6.42 -11.31
C THR A 18 -24.26 -6.26 -9.92
N GLU A 19 -23.34 -5.32 -9.75
CA GLU A 19 -22.69 -5.03 -8.48
C GLU A 19 -23.53 -4.13 -7.55
N LYS A 20 -24.63 -3.52 -8.07
CA LYS A 20 -25.54 -2.67 -7.27
C LYS A 20 -26.62 -3.50 -6.55
N PRO A 21 -27.20 -2.99 -5.45
CA PRO A 21 -26.77 -1.77 -4.77
C PRO A 21 -25.41 -1.92 -4.10
N LEU A 22 -24.70 -0.79 -3.92
CA LEU A 22 -23.44 -0.78 -3.17
C LEU A 22 -23.73 -1.09 -1.69
N ILE A 23 -22.83 -1.85 -1.06
CA ILE A 23 -22.98 -2.31 0.31
C ILE A 23 -21.95 -1.62 1.18
N TYR A 24 -22.40 -1.03 2.29
CA TYR A 24 -21.54 -0.41 3.29
C TYR A 24 -20.73 -1.49 4.02
N LEU A 25 -19.45 -1.26 4.17
CA LEU A 25 -18.54 -2.13 4.90
C LEU A 25 -18.04 -1.40 6.15
N GLU A 26 -18.56 -1.78 7.30
CA GLU A 26 -18.14 -1.26 8.60
C GLU A 26 -16.71 -1.66 8.92
N ASP A 27 -16.06 -0.86 9.79
CA ASP A 27 -14.78 -1.27 10.37
C ASP A 27 -14.99 -2.49 11.28
N GLN A 28 -14.00 -3.37 11.35
CA GLN A 28 -13.99 -4.49 12.29
C GLN A 28 -13.13 -4.08 13.48
N ILE A 29 -13.71 -4.09 14.67
CA ILE A 29 -13.01 -3.73 15.91
C ILE A 29 -12.86 -4.99 16.75
N VAL A 30 -11.62 -5.31 17.11
CA VAL A 30 -11.27 -6.42 18.00
C VAL A 30 -10.56 -5.85 19.23
N THR A 31 -11.08 -6.15 20.41
CA THR A 31 -10.53 -5.68 21.70
C THR A 31 -9.59 -6.68 22.36
N LYS A 32 -9.54 -7.92 21.84
CA LYS A 32 -8.65 -8.96 22.33
C LYS A 32 -7.19 -8.52 22.13
N LYS A 33 -6.42 -8.50 23.19
CA LYS A 33 -4.97 -8.28 23.13
C LYS A 33 -4.27 -9.53 22.58
N ILE A 34 -3.41 -9.32 21.61
CA ILE A 34 -2.50 -10.34 21.10
C ILE A 34 -1.09 -9.87 21.48
N ASP A 35 -0.32 -10.78 22.07
CA ASP A 35 1.07 -10.50 22.44
C ASP A 35 1.96 -10.65 21.21
N GLN A 36 2.15 -9.54 20.48
CA GLN A 36 3.01 -9.47 19.29
C GLN A 36 3.49 -8.03 19.07
N LYS A 37 4.64 -7.88 18.39
CA LYS A 37 5.24 -6.57 18.10
C LYS A 37 4.44 -5.78 17.05
N ILE A 38 3.94 -6.46 16.03
CA ILE A 38 3.10 -5.84 15.00
C ILE A 38 1.69 -5.67 15.55
N THR A 39 1.20 -4.44 15.66
CA THR A 39 -0.15 -4.14 16.20
C THR A 39 -1.23 -4.91 15.42
N PRO A 40 -2.21 -5.57 16.08
CA PRO A 40 -3.20 -6.43 15.42
C PRO A 40 -4.31 -5.64 14.72
N ILE A 41 -3.95 -4.78 13.77
CA ILE A 41 -4.86 -3.96 12.99
C ILE A 41 -4.42 -3.88 11.53
N VAL A 42 -5.37 -3.98 10.61
CA VAL A 42 -5.18 -3.82 9.16
C VAL A 42 -5.78 -2.50 8.71
N TYR A 43 -4.99 -1.65 8.10
CA TYR A 43 -5.40 -0.40 7.47
C TYR A 43 -5.56 -0.60 5.97
N GLN A 44 -6.62 0.00 5.43
CA GLN A 44 -6.91 0.05 4.00
C GLN A 44 -7.39 1.46 3.65
N THR A 45 -7.23 1.88 2.40
CA THR A 45 -7.72 3.17 1.92
C THR A 45 -8.65 2.98 0.73
N TRP A 46 -9.73 3.77 0.70
CA TRP A 46 -10.65 3.83 -0.43
C TRP A 46 -11.40 5.17 -0.41
N LEU A 47 -12.05 5.52 -1.53
CA LEU A 47 -12.82 6.77 -1.65
C LEU A 47 -13.94 6.87 -0.62
N GLU A 48 -14.64 5.76 -0.39
CA GLU A 48 -15.75 5.63 0.54
C GLU A 48 -15.89 4.18 1.02
N LYS A 49 -16.72 3.94 2.03
CA LYS A 49 -16.92 2.60 2.60
C LYS A 49 -18.03 1.79 1.90
N TYR A 50 -18.41 2.15 0.67
CA TYR A 50 -19.42 1.45 -0.13
C TYR A 50 -18.76 0.65 -1.25
N PHE A 51 -19.14 -0.64 -1.35
CA PHE A 51 -18.53 -1.60 -2.27
C PHE A 51 -19.60 -2.37 -3.05
N GLY A 52 -19.31 -2.73 -4.28
CA GLY A 52 -20.15 -3.66 -5.03
C GLY A 52 -20.15 -5.05 -4.39
N LYS A 53 -21.21 -5.82 -4.65
CA LYS A 53 -21.49 -7.12 -4.02
C LYS A 53 -20.29 -8.08 -4.02
N THR A 54 -19.61 -8.19 -5.16
CA THR A 54 -18.47 -9.13 -5.31
C THR A 54 -17.24 -8.66 -4.54
N HIS A 55 -16.95 -7.35 -4.59
CA HIS A 55 -15.83 -6.76 -3.86
C HIS A 55 -16.07 -6.84 -2.35
N PHE A 56 -17.28 -6.48 -1.90
CA PHE A 56 -17.70 -6.61 -0.51
C PHE A 56 -17.51 -8.04 0.02
N LYS A 57 -18.00 -9.06 -0.71
CA LYS A 57 -17.81 -10.46 -0.34
C LYS A 57 -16.34 -10.85 -0.23
N SER A 58 -15.50 -10.35 -1.12
CA SER A 58 -14.05 -10.63 -1.11
C SER A 58 -13.35 -9.97 0.08
N LEU A 59 -13.71 -8.73 0.42
CA LEU A 59 -13.22 -8.04 1.62
C LEU A 59 -13.68 -8.73 2.91
N LYS A 60 -14.95 -9.13 2.98
CA LYS A 60 -15.49 -9.91 4.13
C LYS A 60 -14.76 -11.24 4.27
N LYS A 61 -14.45 -11.93 3.17
CA LYS A 61 -13.68 -13.18 3.20
C LYS A 61 -12.26 -12.94 3.75
N PHE A 62 -11.58 -11.88 3.34
CA PHE A 62 -10.26 -11.55 3.89
C PHE A 62 -10.33 -11.26 5.39
N ARG A 63 -11.36 -10.54 5.85
CA ARG A 63 -11.58 -10.27 7.28
C ARG A 63 -11.92 -11.53 8.07
N SER A 64 -12.73 -12.44 7.52
CA SER A 64 -13.10 -13.70 8.18
C SER A 64 -11.92 -14.66 8.37
N LEU A 65 -10.86 -14.55 7.53
CA LEU A 65 -9.60 -15.25 7.75
C LEU A 65 -8.78 -14.66 8.91
N ASN A 66 -9.12 -13.45 9.35
CA ASN A 66 -8.38 -12.70 10.37
C ASN A 66 -9.34 -12.21 11.47
N PRO A 67 -10.05 -13.10 12.18
CA PRO A 67 -11.05 -12.72 13.16
C PRO A 67 -10.46 -12.00 14.37
N ASP A 68 -9.18 -12.22 14.66
CA ASP A 68 -8.44 -11.62 15.78
C ASP A 68 -7.82 -10.25 15.42
N LEU A 69 -7.95 -9.77 14.18
CA LEU A 69 -7.42 -8.48 13.75
C LEU A 69 -8.54 -7.45 13.58
N SER A 70 -8.28 -6.22 13.99
CA SER A 70 -9.11 -5.08 13.61
C SER A 70 -8.88 -4.73 12.14
N PHE A 71 -9.92 -4.21 11.46
CA PHE A 71 -9.82 -3.68 10.10
C PHE A 71 -10.40 -2.29 10.05
N LYS A 72 -9.63 -1.33 9.57
CA LYS A 72 -10.06 0.06 9.42
C LYS A 72 -9.85 0.54 7.99
N ILE A 73 -10.93 1.04 7.38
CA ILE A 73 -10.88 1.70 6.08
C ILE A 73 -10.86 3.21 6.31
N PHE A 74 -9.85 3.86 5.76
CA PHE A 74 -9.77 5.31 5.69
C PHE A 74 -10.29 5.77 4.33
N THR A 75 -11.30 6.63 4.35
CA THR A 75 -11.74 7.37 3.15
C THR A 75 -10.73 8.46 2.83
N ASP A 76 -10.82 9.06 1.63
CA ASP A 76 -9.95 10.18 1.27
C ASP A 76 -10.04 11.32 2.30
N LYS A 77 -11.26 11.60 2.80
CA LYS A 77 -11.47 12.58 3.87
C LYS A 77 -10.82 12.15 5.19
N ASP A 78 -11.04 10.89 5.61
CA ASP A 78 -10.43 10.38 6.85
C ASP A 78 -8.90 10.44 6.79
N MET A 79 -8.33 10.17 5.62
CA MET A 79 -6.89 10.25 5.38
C MET A 79 -6.38 11.69 5.49
N GLU A 80 -7.06 12.66 4.87
CA GLU A 80 -6.70 14.08 4.96
C GLU A 80 -6.83 14.61 6.39
N ASP A 81 -7.92 14.28 7.08
CA ASP A 81 -8.15 14.67 8.49
C ASP A 81 -7.08 14.06 9.40
N TYR A 82 -6.74 12.77 9.20
CA TYR A 82 -5.68 12.12 9.95
C TYR A 82 -4.33 12.79 9.74
N MET A 83 -3.94 13.04 8.50
CA MET A 83 -2.65 13.68 8.19
C MET A 83 -2.58 15.10 8.75
N LYS A 84 -3.66 15.88 8.64
CA LYS A 84 -3.75 17.23 9.20
C LYS A 84 -3.64 17.24 10.73
N ASN A 85 -4.31 16.30 11.40
CA ASN A 85 -4.38 16.28 12.86
C ASN A 85 -3.10 15.76 13.52
N ASN A 86 -2.43 14.78 12.89
CA ASN A 86 -1.30 14.09 13.49
C ASN A 86 0.06 14.52 12.91
N TRP A 87 0.11 15.02 11.67
CA TRP A 87 1.36 15.26 10.95
C TRP A 87 1.58 16.71 10.49
N LYS A 88 0.66 17.66 10.77
CA LYS A 88 0.73 19.06 10.29
C LYS A 88 2.03 19.79 10.62
N ASN A 89 2.70 19.40 11.69
CA ASN A 89 3.96 20.01 12.14
C ASN A 89 5.21 19.26 11.62
N ASN A 90 5.03 18.23 10.78
CA ASN A 90 6.11 17.45 10.20
C ASN A 90 6.26 17.77 8.70
N SER A 91 7.49 17.84 8.21
CA SER A 91 7.79 18.17 6.81
C SER A 91 7.10 17.24 5.79
N ILE A 92 6.84 15.99 6.15
CA ILE A 92 6.11 15.05 5.27
C ILE A 92 4.67 15.50 5.00
N TYR A 93 4.06 16.26 5.88
CA TYR A 93 2.73 16.82 5.67
C TYR A 93 2.70 17.84 4.52
N GLU A 94 3.77 18.62 4.34
CA GLU A 94 3.88 19.52 3.18
C GLU A 94 3.88 18.72 1.88
N VAL A 95 4.67 17.63 1.81
CA VAL A 95 4.70 16.73 0.65
C VAL A 95 3.33 16.13 0.39
N PHE A 96 2.65 15.65 1.43
CA PHE A 96 1.29 15.10 1.34
C PHE A 96 0.29 16.13 0.82
N LYS A 97 0.28 17.32 1.41
CA LYS A 97 -0.65 18.42 1.06
C LYS A 97 -0.48 18.87 -0.39
N ASN A 98 0.76 18.96 -0.86
CA ASN A 98 1.10 19.42 -2.21
C ASN A 98 1.03 18.29 -3.26
N SER A 99 0.70 17.06 -2.86
CA SER A 99 0.50 15.94 -3.77
C SER A 99 -0.76 16.13 -4.62
N LEU A 100 -0.62 16.08 -5.94
CA LEU A 100 -1.71 16.28 -6.92
C LEU A 100 -2.43 14.99 -7.31
N VAL A 101 -1.87 13.82 -6.95
CA VAL A 101 -2.39 12.51 -7.34
C VAL A 101 -2.65 11.63 -6.11
N GLY A 102 -3.81 10.98 -6.09
CA GLY A 102 -4.25 10.15 -4.97
C GLY A 102 -3.27 9.03 -4.56
N PRO A 103 -2.67 8.27 -5.49
CA PRO A 103 -1.67 7.26 -5.16
C PRO A 103 -0.48 7.78 -4.36
N LEU A 104 0.03 8.97 -4.68
CA LEU A 104 1.13 9.60 -3.93
C LEU A 104 0.71 9.93 -2.50
N LYS A 105 -0.49 10.51 -2.31
CA LYS A 105 -1.08 10.73 -0.98
C LYS A 105 -1.22 9.43 -0.20
N THR A 106 -1.71 8.38 -0.85
CA THR A 106 -1.91 7.07 -0.25
C THR A 106 -0.60 6.41 0.16
N ASP A 107 0.46 6.54 -0.63
CA ASP A 107 1.79 6.02 -0.30
C ASP A 107 2.34 6.70 0.96
N ILE A 108 2.28 8.03 1.02
CA ILE A 108 2.72 8.78 2.22
C ILE A 108 1.88 8.39 3.44
N PHE A 109 0.56 8.34 3.31
CA PHE A 109 -0.35 7.98 4.39
C PHE A 109 -0.05 6.60 4.98
N ARG A 110 0.14 5.55 4.13
CA ARG A 110 0.42 4.19 4.61
C ARG A 110 1.70 4.11 5.45
N TYR A 111 2.72 4.88 5.09
CA TYR A 111 3.96 4.94 5.86
C TYR A 111 3.77 5.69 7.17
N CYS A 112 3.06 6.81 7.16
CA CYS A 112 2.78 7.61 8.35
C CYS A 112 1.95 6.84 9.40
N ILE A 113 0.87 6.17 8.97
CA ILE A 113 0.01 5.43 9.91
C ILE A 113 0.71 4.21 10.49
N LEU A 114 1.49 3.49 9.67
CA LEU A 114 2.27 2.35 10.14
C LEU A 114 3.40 2.79 11.07
N TYR A 115 4.05 3.93 10.81
CA TYR A 115 5.04 4.49 11.74
C TYR A 115 4.42 4.85 13.07
N GLU A 116 3.33 5.62 13.06
CA GLU A 116 2.69 6.10 14.30
C GLU A 116 2.02 5.00 15.12
N ARG A 117 1.41 4.00 14.46
CA ARG A 117 0.53 3.02 15.12
C ARG A 117 0.97 1.58 15.00
N GLY A 118 1.89 1.27 14.09
CA GLY A 118 2.21 -0.10 13.72
C GLY A 118 1.03 -0.80 13.03
N GLY A 119 1.16 -2.10 12.77
CA GLY A 119 0.11 -2.93 12.19
C GLY A 119 0.37 -3.29 10.74
N TYR A 120 -0.69 -3.63 10.04
CA TYR A 120 -0.67 -4.05 8.65
C TYR A 120 -1.33 -3.00 7.76
N TYR A 121 -0.83 -2.85 6.55
CA TYR A 121 -1.52 -2.11 5.49
C TYR A 121 -1.70 -3.03 4.30
N PHE A 122 -2.90 -3.02 3.72
CA PHE A 122 -3.19 -3.71 2.47
C PHE A 122 -3.96 -2.77 1.53
N ASP A 123 -3.51 -2.67 0.28
CA ASP A 123 -4.34 -2.02 -0.73
C ASP A 123 -5.73 -2.67 -0.77
N ILE A 124 -6.78 -1.88 -0.94
CA ILE A 124 -8.18 -2.37 -0.91
C ILE A 124 -8.47 -3.45 -1.97
N SER A 125 -7.65 -3.53 -3.00
CA SER A 125 -7.75 -4.54 -4.06
C SER A 125 -6.96 -5.82 -3.77
N ARG A 126 -6.28 -5.90 -2.63
CA ARG A 126 -5.35 -6.95 -2.24
C ARG A 126 -5.88 -7.75 -1.04
N GLY A 127 -5.26 -8.88 -0.78
CA GLY A 127 -5.59 -9.71 0.37
C GLY A 127 -4.55 -10.82 0.58
N CYS A 128 -4.84 -11.73 1.48
CA CYS A 128 -4.03 -12.92 1.74
C CYS A 128 -4.91 -14.17 1.74
N LYS A 129 -4.34 -15.32 1.39
CA LYS A 129 -5.03 -16.63 1.37
C LYS A 129 -5.03 -17.32 2.73
N VAL A 130 -4.12 -16.89 3.61
CA VAL A 130 -3.96 -17.41 4.98
C VAL A 130 -4.14 -16.29 6.00
N PRO A 131 -4.39 -16.60 7.28
CA PRO A 131 -4.37 -15.60 8.36
C PRO A 131 -3.03 -14.87 8.39
N LEU A 132 -3.06 -13.54 8.60
CA LEU A 132 -1.84 -12.73 8.61
C LEU A 132 -0.90 -13.11 9.75
N ASN A 133 -1.45 -13.53 10.89
CA ASN A 133 -0.65 -14.02 12.02
C ASN A 133 0.11 -15.32 11.73
N ASN A 134 -0.24 -16.05 10.67
CA ASN A 134 0.51 -17.25 10.23
C ASN A 134 1.74 -16.90 9.39
N LEU A 135 1.91 -15.63 9.00
CA LEU A 135 3.05 -15.19 8.20
C LEU A 135 4.28 -14.85 9.03
N HIS A 136 4.15 -14.74 10.35
CA HIS A 136 5.24 -14.32 11.24
C HIS A 136 5.01 -14.83 12.66
N ASP A 137 6.04 -14.73 13.49
CA ASP A 137 5.99 -14.98 14.93
C ASP A 137 5.73 -13.69 15.74
N GLN A 138 5.56 -13.82 17.06
CA GLN A 138 5.23 -12.71 17.95
C GLN A 138 6.35 -11.66 18.06
N ASP A 139 7.61 -12.04 17.88
CA ASP A 139 8.77 -11.15 18.00
C ASP A 139 9.12 -10.45 16.67
N THR A 140 8.44 -10.79 15.59
CA THR A 140 8.61 -10.16 14.29
C THR A 140 8.22 -8.68 14.36
N ARG A 141 9.15 -7.81 13.95
CA ARG A 141 9.02 -6.35 13.98
C ARG A 141 8.62 -5.77 12.62
N MET A 142 9.01 -6.44 11.53
CA MET A 142 8.52 -6.14 10.18
C MET A 142 8.53 -7.39 9.29
N ILE A 143 7.64 -7.41 8.31
CA ILE A 143 7.63 -8.40 7.24
C ILE A 143 8.12 -7.73 5.96
N ILE A 144 9.10 -8.37 5.28
CA ILE A 144 9.50 -8.03 3.93
C ILE A 144 9.13 -9.16 2.98
N SER A 145 8.71 -8.82 1.79
CA SER A 145 8.43 -9.72 0.68
C SER A 145 8.73 -9.00 -0.62
N ASN A 146 8.72 -9.70 -1.74
CA ASN A 146 9.06 -9.13 -3.02
C ASN A 146 7.89 -9.20 -4.03
N GLU A 147 7.90 -8.30 -4.99
CA GLU A 147 7.13 -8.38 -6.23
C GLU A 147 7.78 -9.38 -7.19
N ASP A 148 7.07 -9.78 -8.23
CA ASP A 148 7.61 -10.55 -9.35
C ASP A 148 8.29 -9.69 -10.42
N THR A 149 8.46 -8.40 -10.15
CA THR A 149 9.12 -7.45 -11.05
C THR A 149 10.50 -7.06 -10.55
N GLU A 150 11.47 -7.07 -11.45
CA GLU A 150 12.83 -6.63 -11.15
C GLU A 150 12.92 -5.11 -10.95
N CYS A 151 13.79 -4.72 -10.03
CA CYS A 151 14.13 -3.33 -9.77
C CYS A 151 15.22 -2.87 -10.76
N TYR A 152 15.06 -1.68 -11.32
CA TYR A 152 16.04 -1.09 -12.25
C TYR A 152 17.40 -0.81 -11.60
N PHE A 153 17.47 -0.78 -10.27
CA PHE A 153 18.70 -0.57 -9.53
C PHE A 153 19.16 -1.90 -8.93
N PRO A 154 20.14 -2.61 -9.56
CA PRO A 154 20.64 -3.86 -9.01
C PRO A 154 21.36 -3.58 -7.68
N PRO A 155 21.24 -4.49 -6.69
CA PRO A 155 21.99 -4.39 -5.45
C PRO A 155 23.45 -4.75 -5.67
N THR A 156 24.33 -4.08 -4.95
CA THR A 156 25.78 -4.36 -4.94
C THR A 156 26.28 -4.88 -3.60
N ASP A 157 25.52 -4.67 -2.52
CA ASP A 157 25.86 -5.09 -1.17
C ASP A 157 25.57 -6.58 -0.96
N GLN A 158 26.56 -7.32 -0.40
CA GLN A 158 26.47 -8.76 -0.21
C GLN A 158 25.34 -9.18 0.72
N LYS A 159 24.97 -8.37 1.71
CA LYS A 159 23.83 -8.66 2.61
C LYS A 159 22.51 -8.66 1.84
N ILE A 160 22.39 -7.77 0.84
CA ILE A 160 21.20 -7.71 -0.02
C ILE A 160 21.20 -8.85 -1.03
N LEU A 161 22.36 -9.18 -1.61
CA LEU A 161 22.51 -10.30 -2.54
C LEU A 161 22.16 -11.66 -1.92
N ASN A 162 22.26 -11.79 -0.59
CA ASN A 162 21.91 -12.99 0.16
C ASN A 162 20.39 -13.12 0.46
N LEU A 163 19.58 -12.11 0.14
CA LEU A 163 18.13 -12.19 0.27
C LEU A 163 17.52 -13.16 -0.75
N LYS A 164 16.30 -13.63 -0.50
CA LYS A 164 15.58 -14.58 -1.38
C LYS A 164 15.43 -14.05 -2.81
N LYS A 165 15.11 -12.76 -2.98
CA LYS A 165 14.89 -12.11 -4.28
C LYS A 165 15.59 -10.75 -4.35
N PRO A 166 16.93 -10.72 -4.38
CA PRO A 166 17.70 -9.48 -4.22
C PRO A 166 17.48 -8.45 -5.32
N PHE A 167 17.17 -8.92 -6.54
CA PHE A 167 16.97 -8.05 -7.71
C PHE A 167 15.54 -7.49 -7.85
N ASN A 168 14.57 -8.05 -7.10
CA ASN A 168 13.17 -7.65 -7.22
C ASN A 168 12.86 -6.40 -6.38
N HIS A 169 11.78 -5.70 -6.78
CA HIS A 169 11.18 -4.70 -5.91
C HIS A 169 10.64 -5.35 -4.64
N PHE A 170 10.82 -4.68 -3.50
CA PHE A 170 10.08 -5.05 -2.29
C PHE A 170 8.60 -4.74 -2.46
N LEU A 171 7.77 -5.62 -1.92
CA LEU A 171 6.31 -5.53 -1.94
C LEU A 171 5.85 -4.30 -1.14
N GLN A 172 4.97 -3.48 -1.74
CA GLN A 172 4.47 -2.26 -1.11
C GLN A 172 2.95 -2.28 -0.87
N TRP A 173 2.20 -3.15 -1.54
CA TRP A 173 0.74 -3.22 -1.38
C TRP A 173 0.27 -4.07 -0.19
N GLY A 174 1.17 -4.76 0.48
CA GLY A 174 0.95 -5.53 1.70
C GLY A 174 2.13 -5.34 2.63
N LEU A 175 1.98 -4.55 3.67
CA LEU A 175 3.02 -4.12 4.60
C LEU A 175 2.67 -4.55 6.01
N ALA A 176 3.69 -4.83 6.83
CA ALA A 176 3.54 -5.11 8.25
C ALA A 176 4.74 -4.58 9.04
N PHE A 177 4.47 -3.74 10.05
CA PHE A 177 5.50 -3.09 10.86
C PHE A 177 5.07 -2.95 12.32
N GLU A 178 6.02 -3.04 13.24
CA GLU A 178 5.82 -2.54 14.58
C GLU A 178 5.70 -1.00 14.59
N LYS A 179 5.15 -0.45 15.65
CA LYS A 179 5.08 1.00 15.86
C LYS A 179 6.49 1.61 15.98
N ASN A 180 6.68 2.81 15.42
CA ASN A 180 7.94 3.57 15.43
C ASN A 180 9.12 2.82 14.79
N HIS A 181 8.84 1.97 13.81
CA HIS A 181 9.90 1.18 13.15
C HIS A 181 10.88 2.09 12.41
N LYS A 182 12.18 1.90 12.65
CA LYS A 182 13.26 2.76 12.12
C LYS A 182 13.30 2.86 10.60
N PHE A 183 12.95 1.78 9.89
CA PHE A 183 12.85 1.81 8.43
C PHE A 183 11.83 2.85 7.95
N LEU A 184 10.66 2.93 8.58
CA LEU A 184 9.62 3.89 8.16
C LEU A 184 10.04 5.34 8.44
N GLU A 185 10.75 5.59 9.53
CA GLU A 185 11.33 6.92 9.79
C GLU A 185 12.32 7.32 8.68
N LEU A 186 13.22 6.41 8.31
CA LEU A 186 14.18 6.65 7.22
C LEU A 186 13.48 6.87 5.88
N LEU A 187 12.44 6.09 5.58
CA LEU A 187 11.67 6.24 4.34
C LEU A 187 10.95 7.59 4.26
N LEU A 188 10.30 8.01 5.34
CA LEU A 188 9.62 9.30 5.39
C LEU A 188 10.60 10.47 5.23
N ASN A 189 11.77 10.39 5.88
CA ASN A 189 12.83 11.39 5.74
C ASN A 189 13.39 11.42 4.30
N GLU A 190 13.60 10.27 3.66
CA GLU A 190 14.10 10.22 2.29
C GLU A 190 13.10 10.79 1.28
N ILE A 191 11.79 10.57 1.49
CA ILE A 191 10.74 11.19 0.68
C ILE A 191 10.79 12.72 0.82
N VAL A 192 10.93 13.24 2.05
CA VAL A 192 11.07 14.69 2.30
C VAL A 192 12.33 15.24 1.63
N ASN A 193 13.47 14.59 1.78
CA ASN A 193 14.73 15.02 1.19
C ASN A 193 14.69 15.02 -0.35
N SER A 194 13.97 14.06 -0.94
CA SER A 194 13.81 13.94 -2.39
C SER A 194 12.76 14.90 -2.97
N TYR A 195 11.87 15.46 -2.14
CA TYR A 195 10.76 16.29 -2.61
C TYR A 195 11.18 17.45 -3.55
N PRO A 196 12.27 18.19 -3.30
CA PRO A 196 12.71 19.27 -4.21
C PRO A 196 13.01 18.77 -5.64
N LEU A 197 13.34 17.48 -5.81
CA LEU A 197 13.59 16.88 -7.12
C LEU A 197 12.31 16.67 -7.94
N PHE A 198 11.14 16.66 -7.29
CA PHE A 198 9.84 16.38 -7.91
C PHE A 198 8.91 17.58 -7.91
N LYS A 199 9.06 18.50 -6.94
CA LYS A 199 8.23 19.68 -6.72
C LYS A 199 8.10 20.53 -7.99
N GLY A 200 6.87 20.77 -8.43
CA GLY A 200 6.56 21.64 -9.55
C GLY A 200 6.99 21.15 -10.93
N LYS A 201 7.67 20.00 -11.03
CA LYS A 201 8.16 19.46 -12.31
C LYS A 201 7.08 18.73 -13.09
N VAL A 202 7.11 18.90 -14.42
CA VAL A 202 6.29 18.14 -15.36
C VAL A 202 7.08 16.91 -15.80
N PHE A 203 6.44 15.74 -15.71
CA PHE A 203 7.01 14.45 -16.10
C PHE A 203 6.29 13.89 -17.31
N ASP A 204 7.02 13.41 -18.31
CA ASP A 204 6.46 12.71 -19.47
C ASP A 204 5.71 11.45 -19.04
N ASN A 205 6.25 10.77 -18.04
CA ASN A 205 5.65 9.60 -17.41
C ASN A 205 5.41 9.82 -15.90
N PRO A 206 4.31 10.47 -15.50
CA PRO A 206 4.01 10.74 -14.09
C PRO A 206 3.89 9.46 -13.25
N LYS A 207 3.45 8.34 -13.85
CA LYS A 207 3.40 7.05 -13.16
C LYS A 207 4.80 6.61 -12.71
N LEU A 208 5.80 6.70 -13.59
CA LEU A 208 7.17 6.33 -13.24
C LEU A 208 7.74 7.27 -12.17
N ALA A 209 7.44 8.57 -12.28
CA ALA A 209 7.84 9.54 -11.25
C ALA A 209 7.27 9.19 -9.87
N ILE A 210 5.99 8.81 -9.77
CA ILE A 210 5.36 8.37 -8.51
C ILE A 210 6.02 7.10 -7.98
N LEU A 211 6.25 6.10 -8.85
CA LEU A 211 6.90 4.85 -8.44
C LEU A 211 8.30 5.09 -7.83
N ASN A 212 9.03 6.08 -8.32
CA ASN A 212 10.38 6.41 -7.85
C ASN A 212 10.40 7.45 -6.72
N PHE A 213 9.32 8.20 -6.51
CA PHE A 213 9.26 9.22 -5.46
C PHE A 213 8.71 8.67 -4.14
N THR A 214 7.57 7.97 -4.16
CA THR A 214 6.92 7.43 -2.95
C THR A 214 6.59 5.94 -3.07
N GLY A 215 6.61 5.41 -4.27
CA GLY A 215 6.21 4.06 -4.60
C GLY A 215 7.32 3.01 -4.39
N PRO A 216 7.17 1.83 -5.02
CA PRO A 216 8.05 0.67 -4.78
C PRO A 216 9.52 0.92 -5.13
N GLY A 217 9.85 1.88 -6.01
CA GLY A 217 11.25 2.26 -6.29
C GLY A 217 11.92 2.88 -5.07
N MET A 218 11.34 3.95 -4.50
CA MET A 218 11.82 4.60 -3.27
C MET A 218 11.83 3.61 -2.10
N TYR A 219 10.75 2.86 -1.93
CA TYR A 219 10.62 1.86 -0.88
C TYR A 219 11.76 0.82 -0.95
N THR A 220 12.06 0.30 -2.14
CA THR A 220 13.14 -0.68 -2.37
C THR A 220 14.51 -0.08 -2.11
N TYR A 221 14.76 1.14 -2.57
CA TYR A 221 16.01 1.85 -2.34
C TYR A 221 16.30 2.01 -0.85
N VAL A 222 15.35 2.56 -0.10
CA VAL A 222 15.52 2.77 1.35
C VAL A 222 15.58 1.45 2.11
N MET A 223 14.81 0.42 1.69
CA MET A 223 14.83 -0.90 2.33
C MET A 223 16.20 -1.55 2.21
N ARG A 224 16.82 -1.52 1.02
CA ARG A 224 18.16 -2.06 0.84
C ARG A 224 19.18 -1.34 1.73
N ASN A 225 19.17 -0.01 1.78
CA ASN A 225 20.06 0.77 2.65
C ASN A 225 19.81 0.45 4.13
N TYR A 226 18.56 0.28 4.54
CA TYR A 226 18.22 -0.12 5.89
C TYR A 226 18.79 -1.50 6.23
N LEU A 227 18.56 -2.51 5.39
CA LEU A 227 19.01 -3.89 5.62
C LEU A 227 20.54 -4.00 5.58
N THR A 228 21.23 -3.27 4.70
CA THR A 228 22.68 -3.17 4.69
C THR A 228 23.22 -2.67 6.04
N ARG A 229 22.58 -1.65 6.61
CA ARG A 229 23.04 -1.00 7.85
C ARG A 229 22.63 -1.76 9.11
N TYR A 230 21.38 -2.23 9.19
CA TYR A 230 20.78 -2.78 10.42
C TYR A 230 20.62 -4.30 10.39
N GLY A 231 20.73 -4.95 9.22
CA GLY A 231 20.58 -6.39 9.06
C GLY A 231 19.12 -6.85 9.16
N LEU A 232 18.94 -8.15 9.47
CA LEU A 232 17.65 -8.84 9.47
C LEU A 232 17.08 -9.09 10.88
N ASN A 233 17.60 -8.48 11.93
CA ASN A 233 17.09 -8.70 13.28
C ASN A 233 15.64 -8.21 13.42
N GLY A 234 14.74 -9.11 13.82
CA GLY A 234 13.30 -8.84 13.90
C GLY A 234 12.60 -8.72 12.54
N VAL A 235 13.27 -9.06 11.44
CA VAL A 235 12.74 -9.07 10.08
C VAL A 235 12.30 -10.47 9.70
N LYS A 236 11.04 -10.62 9.31
CA LYS A 236 10.53 -11.82 8.66
C LYS A 236 10.64 -11.67 7.15
N GLU A 237 11.55 -12.40 6.53
CA GLU A 237 11.68 -12.44 5.08
C GLU A 237 10.78 -13.52 4.49
N LEU A 238 9.83 -13.11 3.66
CA LEU A 238 8.98 -13.96 2.83
C LEU A 238 9.41 -13.87 1.36
N ASP A 239 9.13 -14.92 0.59
CA ASP A 239 9.36 -14.92 -0.85
C ASP A 239 8.30 -14.04 -1.57
N ILE A 240 8.25 -14.10 -2.90
CA ILE A 240 7.35 -13.31 -3.75
C ILE A 240 5.91 -13.35 -3.22
N LYS A 241 5.30 -12.14 -3.12
CA LYS A 241 3.88 -11.96 -2.74
C LYS A 241 3.50 -12.74 -1.48
N LEU A 242 4.29 -12.54 -0.40
CA LEU A 242 4.06 -13.17 0.91
C LEU A 242 4.10 -14.71 0.83
N ASP A 243 5.19 -15.28 0.32
CA ASP A 243 5.34 -16.72 0.03
C ASP A 243 4.21 -17.26 -0.89
N ASN A 244 3.79 -16.47 -1.88
CA ASN A 244 2.66 -16.74 -2.77
C ASN A 244 1.28 -16.84 -2.07
N GLN A 245 1.20 -16.43 -0.81
CA GLN A 245 -0.07 -16.34 -0.07
C GLN A 245 -0.83 -15.04 -0.37
N GLY A 246 -0.14 -14.02 -0.86
CA GLY A 246 -0.75 -12.76 -1.25
C GLY A 246 -1.69 -12.88 -2.45
N ILE A 247 -2.85 -12.24 -2.37
CA ILE A 247 -3.81 -12.14 -3.48
C ILE A 247 -3.60 -10.77 -4.13
N PHE A 248 -2.98 -10.76 -5.32
CA PHE A 248 -2.69 -9.55 -6.07
C PHE A 248 -3.94 -8.80 -6.56
N LYS A 249 -5.08 -9.49 -6.73
CA LYS A 249 -6.34 -8.89 -7.16
C LYS A 249 -7.52 -9.69 -6.62
N ILE A 250 -8.15 -9.18 -5.57
CA ILE A 250 -9.39 -9.80 -5.07
C ILE A 250 -10.54 -9.59 -6.05
N LYS A 251 -11.51 -10.51 -6.06
CA LYS A 251 -12.66 -10.45 -6.97
C LYS A 251 -13.47 -9.17 -6.72
N GLY A 252 -13.91 -8.53 -7.78
CA GLY A 252 -14.71 -7.29 -7.73
C GLY A 252 -13.88 -6.00 -7.62
N SER A 253 -12.62 -6.07 -7.21
CA SER A 253 -11.76 -4.87 -7.06
C SER A 253 -11.41 -4.17 -8.38
N GLN A 254 -11.57 -4.86 -9.51
CA GLN A 254 -11.38 -4.29 -10.83
C GLN A 254 -12.50 -3.31 -11.24
N PHE A 255 -13.65 -3.35 -10.56
CA PHE A 255 -14.74 -2.43 -10.82
C PHE A 255 -14.50 -1.15 -10.01
N ARG A 256 -14.43 -0.05 -10.74
CA ARG A 256 -14.42 1.28 -10.16
C ARG A 256 -15.86 1.75 -10.13
N TYR A 257 -16.47 1.67 -8.96
CA TYR A 257 -17.87 2.09 -8.74
C TYR A 257 -18.08 3.58 -8.97
N HIS A 258 -16.99 4.34 -8.98
CA HIS A 258 -16.91 5.74 -9.34
C HIS A 258 -16.00 5.85 -10.55
N LYS A 259 -16.42 6.53 -11.59
CA LYS A 259 -15.68 6.70 -12.86
C LYS A 259 -14.39 7.51 -12.70
N ILE A 260 -13.48 7.04 -11.81
CA ILE A 260 -12.21 7.70 -11.58
C ILE A 260 -11.24 7.30 -12.68
N LYS A 261 -10.75 8.31 -13.38
CA LYS A 261 -9.65 8.11 -14.33
C LYS A 261 -8.42 7.59 -13.59
N SER A 262 -7.84 6.52 -14.09
CA SER A 262 -6.58 5.99 -13.53
C SER A 262 -5.46 7.01 -13.76
N TYR A 263 -4.69 7.28 -12.71
CA TYR A 263 -3.46 8.08 -12.80
C TYR A 263 -2.45 7.49 -13.81
N THR A 264 -2.58 6.21 -14.13
CA THR A 264 -1.73 5.52 -15.11
C THR A 264 -1.87 6.05 -16.55
N TYR A 265 -2.91 6.85 -16.81
CA TYR A 265 -3.12 7.54 -18.10
C TYR A 265 -2.61 8.97 -18.12
N LEU A 266 -2.07 9.48 -17.00
CA LEU A 266 -1.46 10.80 -16.97
C LEU A 266 -0.20 10.82 -17.83
N LYS A 267 -0.06 11.86 -18.62
CA LYS A 267 1.13 12.17 -19.43
C LYS A 267 1.42 13.66 -19.32
N ASN A 268 2.69 14.01 -19.38
CA ASN A 268 3.14 15.41 -19.34
C ASN A 268 2.48 16.21 -18.22
N ALA A 269 2.55 15.70 -17.01
CA ALA A 269 1.86 16.29 -15.86
C ALA A 269 2.76 16.36 -14.61
N LYS A 270 2.44 17.32 -13.75
CA LYS A 270 3.00 17.39 -12.40
C LYS A 270 2.38 16.30 -11.51
N ILE A 271 3.15 15.85 -10.53
CA ILE A 271 2.66 14.93 -9.48
C ILE A 271 2.54 15.63 -8.12
N CYS A 272 3.27 16.71 -7.91
CA CYS A 272 3.20 17.58 -6.74
C CYS A 272 3.59 19.03 -7.10
N ASP A 273 3.08 20.00 -6.33
CA ASP A 273 3.40 21.41 -6.38
C ASP A 273 4.41 21.81 -5.31
#